data_0f27a6ba32e118c5383a3278203e4c79
#
_entry.id   0f27a6ba32e118c5383a3278203e4c79
#
_cell.length_a   1.000
_cell.length_b   1.000
_cell.length_c   1.000
_cell.angle_alpha   90.00
_cell.angle_beta   90.00
_cell.angle_gamma   90.00
#
_symmetry.space_group_name_H-M   'P 1'
#
loop_
_entity.id
_entity.type
_entity.pdbx_description
1 polymer ?
#
loop_
_entity_poly.entity_id
_entity_poly.type
_entity_poly.pdbx_seq_one_letter_code
_entity_poly.pdbx_strand_id
1 'polypeptide(L)'
;MPARHAIVRDILRLGCAQLLFLKTPAHAAVDTAVRLTAERGRGAYKGLVNAVLRRVARSGEDMIAAQDAARLDTPDWLWTSWAAAYGEETARAIAEANLEEPPLDITVNANAKTWAASLGGTVLATGTVRRAAHSHAGPITELPGFAEGAWWVQDAAAAIPATLFGDVSGKAVIDLCAAPGGKTAQLAAKGAKVTALDSSRSRIDLIAENLKRLELKAELVRDDALTWRPDEPAHFVLLDAPCTATGAMRRHPDIAHLKTLADVKRLAALQDRLLDAAAQMTARGGCLIYCTCSLQTEEGPDRIAAFLARNKEFAREPIAAADIGGLAELIDKDGDLRTLPFQLRESGGIDGFYAARLRRRP
;
A
#
# COMPACT_ATOMS: atom_id res chain seq x y z
N MET A 1 -10.31 -15.63 -26.46
CA MET A 1 -11.11 -16.88 -26.34
C MET A 1 -12.47 -16.56 -25.75
N PRO A 2 -13.59 -17.12 -26.25
CA PRO A 2 -14.91 -16.93 -25.65
C PRO A 2 -14.97 -17.41 -24.19
N ALA A 3 -15.88 -16.84 -23.39
CA ALA A 3 -16.01 -17.15 -21.94
C ALA A 3 -16.20 -18.66 -21.67
N ARG A 4 -16.90 -19.39 -22.54
CA ARG A 4 -17.11 -20.86 -22.46
C ARG A 4 -15.80 -21.68 -22.49
N HIS A 5 -14.68 -21.06 -22.89
CA HIS A 5 -13.36 -21.70 -22.97
C HIS A 5 -12.37 -21.05 -21.98
N ALA A 6 -12.84 -20.33 -20.98
CA ALA A 6 -12.01 -19.63 -19.99
C ALA A 6 -10.97 -20.56 -19.36
N ILE A 7 -11.38 -21.78 -18.98
CA ILE A 7 -10.47 -22.76 -18.36
C ILE A 7 -9.26 -23.14 -19.26
N VAL A 8 -9.47 -23.23 -20.58
CA VAL A 8 -8.36 -23.52 -21.50
C VAL A 8 -7.39 -22.33 -21.59
N ARG A 9 -7.94 -21.11 -21.58
CA ARG A 9 -7.15 -19.88 -21.52
C ARG A 9 -6.33 -19.81 -20.23
N ASP A 10 -6.93 -20.18 -19.11
CA ASP A 10 -6.25 -20.12 -17.82
C ASP A 10 -5.16 -21.19 -17.69
N ILE A 11 -5.37 -22.38 -18.26
CA ILE A 11 -4.33 -23.42 -18.39
C ILE A 11 -3.18 -22.91 -19.26
N LEU A 12 -3.46 -22.25 -20.39
CA LEU A 12 -2.42 -21.65 -21.23
C LEU A 12 -1.63 -20.58 -20.50
N ARG A 13 -2.31 -19.68 -19.76
CA ARG A 13 -1.66 -18.66 -18.95
C ARG A 13 -0.74 -19.26 -17.89
N LEU A 14 -1.22 -20.30 -17.18
CA LEU A 14 -0.42 -21.02 -16.19
C LEU A 14 0.80 -21.67 -16.82
N GLY A 15 0.64 -22.33 -17.98
CA GLY A 15 1.76 -22.93 -18.72
C GLY A 15 2.77 -21.89 -19.21
N CYS A 16 2.31 -20.73 -19.69
CA CYS A 16 3.19 -19.61 -20.04
C CYS A 16 3.94 -19.09 -18.83
N ALA A 17 3.28 -18.90 -17.71
CA ALA A 17 3.92 -18.45 -16.46
C ALA A 17 5.01 -19.42 -16.00
N GLN A 18 4.74 -20.72 -16.04
CA GLN A 18 5.73 -21.76 -15.72
C GLN A 18 6.95 -21.73 -16.64
N LEU A 19 6.74 -21.53 -17.96
CA LEU A 19 7.82 -21.52 -18.94
C LEU A 19 8.69 -20.27 -18.87
N LEU A 20 8.06 -19.10 -18.72
CA LEU A 20 8.71 -17.81 -18.92
C LEU A 20 9.22 -17.17 -17.62
N PHE A 21 8.52 -17.38 -16.51
CA PHE A 21 8.83 -16.72 -15.25
C PHE A 21 9.33 -17.69 -14.17
N LEU A 22 8.75 -18.89 -14.08
CA LEU A 22 9.14 -19.87 -13.06
C LEU A 22 10.27 -20.79 -13.52
N LYS A 23 10.76 -20.63 -14.77
CA LYS A 23 11.83 -21.46 -15.38
C LYS A 23 11.60 -22.98 -15.23
N THR A 24 10.34 -23.40 -15.23
CA THR A 24 9.97 -24.82 -15.19
C THR A 24 10.46 -25.49 -16.47
N PRO A 25 11.07 -26.68 -16.39
CA PRO A 25 11.51 -27.40 -17.59
C PRO A 25 10.37 -27.53 -18.60
N ALA A 26 10.65 -27.19 -19.87
CA ALA A 26 9.62 -27.05 -20.90
C ALA A 26 8.77 -28.32 -21.09
N HIS A 27 9.40 -29.51 -21.01
CA HIS A 27 8.68 -30.79 -21.11
C HIS A 27 7.68 -30.97 -19.96
N ALA A 28 8.05 -30.58 -18.72
CA ALA A 28 7.18 -30.72 -17.54
C ALA A 28 6.00 -29.74 -17.59
N ALA A 29 6.25 -28.46 -17.91
CA ALA A 29 5.21 -27.44 -18.02
C ALA A 29 4.19 -27.80 -19.11
N VAL A 30 4.64 -28.23 -20.28
CA VAL A 30 3.76 -28.60 -21.42
C VAL A 30 2.97 -29.87 -21.10
N ASP A 31 3.60 -30.94 -20.58
CA ASP A 31 2.92 -32.19 -20.24
C ASP A 31 1.85 -31.97 -19.16
N THR A 32 2.19 -31.28 -18.10
CA THR A 32 1.25 -30.97 -17.02
C THR A 32 0.05 -30.18 -17.51
N ALA A 33 0.24 -29.14 -18.33
CA ALA A 33 -0.82 -28.34 -18.91
C ALA A 33 -1.74 -29.17 -19.85
N VAL A 34 -1.15 -30.03 -20.69
CA VAL A 34 -1.91 -30.93 -21.57
C VAL A 34 -2.73 -31.94 -20.78
N ARG A 35 -2.17 -32.53 -19.73
CA ARG A 35 -2.85 -33.45 -18.83
C ARG A 35 -3.99 -32.77 -18.09
N LEU A 36 -3.75 -31.60 -17.50
CA LEU A 36 -4.77 -30.79 -16.82
C LEU A 36 -5.92 -30.42 -17.75
N THR A 37 -5.66 -30.17 -19.04
CA THR A 37 -6.70 -29.90 -20.05
C THR A 37 -7.64 -31.09 -20.22
N ALA A 38 -7.13 -32.32 -20.19
CA ALA A 38 -7.97 -33.53 -20.26
C ALA A 38 -8.76 -33.73 -18.96
N GLU A 39 -8.12 -33.63 -17.80
CA GLU A 39 -8.73 -33.80 -16.48
C GLU A 39 -9.88 -32.81 -16.23
N ARG A 40 -9.80 -31.62 -16.81
CA ARG A 40 -10.87 -30.62 -16.76
C ARG A 40 -11.95 -30.77 -17.83
N GLY A 41 -12.03 -31.95 -18.48
CA GLY A 41 -13.06 -32.25 -19.47
C GLY A 41 -12.90 -31.46 -20.79
N ARG A 42 -11.69 -30.98 -21.08
CA ARG A 42 -11.38 -30.20 -22.30
C ARG A 42 -10.43 -30.95 -23.24
N GLY A 43 -10.50 -32.26 -23.28
CA GLY A 43 -9.58 -33.12 -24.04
C GLY A 43 -9.41 -32.77 -25.53
N ALA A 44 -10.45 -32.23 -26.17
CA ALA A 44 -10.40 -31.75 -27.56
C ALA A 44 -9.38 -30.60 -27.76
N TYR A 45 -8.98 -29.89 -26.70
CA TYR A 45 -8.02 -28.78 -26.77
C TYR A 45 -6.58 -29.17 -26.45
N LYS A 46 -6.28 -30.44 -26.16
CA LYS A 46 -4.91 -30.93 -25.88
C LYS A 46 -3.91 -30.54 -26.97
N GLY A 47 -4.28 -30.73 -28.24
CA GLY A 47 -3.44 -30.36 -29.37
C GLY A 47 -3.14 -28.87 -29.43
N LEU A 48 -4.15 -28.01 -29.18
CA LEU A 48 -3.98 -26.57 -29.14
C LEU A 48 -3.04 -26.15 -27.99
N VAL A 49 -3.28 -26.65 -26.77
CA VAL A 49 -2.47 -26.33 -25.60
C VAL A 49 -1.02 -26.74 -25.81
N ASN A 50 -0.76 -27.98 -26.32
CA ASN A 50 0.56 -28.47 -26.63
C ASN A 50 1.24 -27.58 -27.67
N ALA A 51 0.56 -27.25 -28.78
CA ALA A 51 1.16 -26.45 -29.86
C ALA A 51 1.53 -25.03 -29.41
N VAL A 52 0.62 -24.38 -28.67
CA VAL A 52 0.84 -23.01 -28.14
C VAL A 52 2.00 -22.99 -27.15
N LEU A 53 2.01 -23.87 -26.15
CA LEU A 53 3.06 -23.88 -25.12
C LEU A 53 4.41 -24.29 -25.67
N ARG A 54 4.47 -25.21 -26.66
CA ARG A 54 5.74 -25.52 -27.36
C ARG A 54 6.27 -24.33 -28.17
N ARG A 55 5.38 -23.52 -28.75
CA ARG A 55 5.79 -22.26 -29.41
C ARG A 55 6.35 -21.27 -28.39
N VAL A 56 5.64 -21.09 -27.28
CA VAL A 56 6.09 -20.23 -26.17
C VAL A 56 7.45 -20.69 -25.62
N ALA A 57 7.65 -22.00 -25.44
CA ALA A 57 8.94 -22.53 -24.99
C ALA A 57 10.12 -22.24 -25.94
N ARG A 58 9.88 -22.06 -27.26
CA ARG A 58 10.91 -21.76 -28.24
C ARG A 58 11.18 -20.27 -28.47
N SER A 59 10.17 -19.43 -28.37
CA SER A 59 10.25 -18.01 -28.77
C SER A 59 9.63 -17.06 -27.76
N GLY A 60 9.30 -17.53 -26.55
CA GLY A 60 8.60 -16.74 -25.56
C GLY A 60 9.44 -15.61 -24.98
N GLU A 61 10.74 -15.82 -24.80
CA GLU A 61 11.66 -14.77 -24.31
C GLU A 61 11.73 -13.60 -25.30
N ASP A 62 11.89 -13.89 -26.61
CA ASP A 62 11.88 -12.86 -27.65
C ASP A 62 10.54 -12.12 -27.71
N MET A 63 9.43 -12.86 -27.51
CA MET A 63 8.09 -12.26 -27.47
C MET A 63 7.91 -11.32 -26.28
N ILE A 64 8.44 -11.66 -25.10
CA ILE A 64 8.41 -10.78 -23.93
C ILE A 64 9.29 -9.55 -24.16
N ALA A 65 10.51 -9.73 -24.64
CA ALA A 65 11.45 -8.64 -24.89
C ALA A 65 10.92 -7.61 -25.90
N ALA A 66 10.03 -8.02 -26.81
CA ALA A 66 9.40 -7.14 -27.79
C ALA A 66 8.14 -6.42 -27.26
N GLN A 67 7.67 -6.70 -26.03
CA GLN A 67 6.47 -6.12 -25.46
C GLN A 67 6.78 -4.88 -24.61
N ASP A 68 5.88 -3.91 -24.63
CA ASP A 68 5.84 -2.83 -23.65
C ASP A 68 5.08 -3.33 -22.42
N ALA A 69 5.78 -4.04 -21.53
CA ALA A 69 5.18 -4.67 -20.35
C ALA A 69 4.52 -3.65 -19.43
N ALA A 70 5.17 -2.50 -19.22
CA ALA A 70 4.64 -1.43 -18.36
C ALA A 70 3.25 -0.95 -18.84
N ARG A 71 3.09 -0.80 -20.17
CA ARG A 71 1.81 -0.39 -20.75
C ARG A 71 0.78 -1.52 -20.77
N LEU A 72 1.21 -2.76 -21.04
CA LEU A 72 0.32 -3.92 -21.14
C LEU A 72 -0.25 -4.37 -19.80
N ASP A 73 0.55 -4.29 -18.73
CA ASP A 73 0.16 -4.70 -17.39
C ASP A 73 -0.59 -3.59 -16.62
N THR A 74 -0.64 -2.37 -17.19
CA THR A 74 -1.40 -1.25 -16.62
C THR A 74 -2.73 -1.09 -17.35
N PRO A 75 -3.90 -1.33 -16.70
CA PRO A 75 -5.21 -1.09 -17.27
C PRO A 75 -5.39 0.33 -17.78
N ASP A 76 -6.14 0.50 -18.88
CA ASP A 76 -6.35 1.80 -19.52
C ASP A 76 -6.86 2.89 -18.60
N TRP A 77 -7.76 2.52 -17.66
CA TRP A 77 -8.31 3.48 -16.72
C TRP A 77 -7.27 4.05 -15.74
N LEU A 78 -6.31 3.21 -15.30
CA LEU A 78 -5.19 3.64 -14.45
C LEU A 78 -4.23 4.52 -15.24
N TRP A 79 -3.81 4.06 -16.42
CA TRP A 79 -2.93 4.82 -17.29
C TRP A 79 -3.49 6.21 -17.57
N THR A 80 -4.74 6.29 -18.04
CA THR A 80 -5.41 7.56 -18.36
C THR A 80 -5.49 8.47 -17.14
N SER A 81 -5.84 7.93 -15.98
CA SER A 81 -5.92 8.71 -14.73
C SER A 81 -4.54 9.25 -14.32
N TRP A 82 -3.50 8.40 -14.34
CA TRP A 82 -2.15 8.83 -13.97
C TRP A 82 -1.54 9.80 -14.98
N ALA A 83 -1.76 9.60 -16.29
CA ALA A 83 -1.31 10.51 -17.31
C ALA A 83 -1.97 11.90 -17.19
N ALA A 84 -3.26 11.93 -16.85
CA ALA A 84 -3.97 13.18 -16.60
C ALA A 84 -3.49 13.91 -15.33
N ALA A 85 -3.16 13.16 -14.27
CA ALA A 85 -2.75 13.72 -12.98
C ALA A 85 -1.27 14.12 -12.93
N TYR A 86 -0.38 13.33 -13.54
CA TYR A 86 1.07 13.43 -13.37
C TYR A 86 1.84 13.60 -14.69
N GLY A 87 1.18 13.50 -15.84
CA GLY A 87 1.80 13.48 -17.17
C GLY A 87 2.19 12.08 -17.64
N GLU A 88 2.31 11.90 -18.96
CA GLU A 88 2.60 10.60 -19.60
C GLU A 88 3.92 9.98 -19.15
N GLU A 89 4.96 10.78 -18.98
CA GLU A 89 6.29 10.34 -18.56
C GLU A 89 6.26 9.77 -17.14
N THR A 90 5.57 10.44 -16.23
CA THR A 90 5.38 10.00 -14.85
C THR A 90 4.49 8.78 -14.78
N ALA A 91 3.41 8.71 -15.57
CA ALA A 91 2.54 7.54 -15.63
C ALA A 91 3.32 6.29 -16.09
N ARG A 92 4.23 6.45 -17.07
CA ARG A 92 5.13 5.38 -17.50
C ARG A 92 6.09 4.96 -16.39
N ALA A 93 6.72 5.91 -15.71
CA ALA A 93 7.63 5.61 -14.60
C ALA A 93 6.93 4.87 -13.44
N ILE A 94 5.67 5.23 -13.14
CA ILE A 94 4.84 4.50 -12.17
C ILE A 94 4.59 3.06 -12.64
N ALA A 95 4.21 2.88 -13.90
CA ALA A 95 3.93 1.57 -14.48
C ALA A 95 5.18 0.66 -14.49
N GLU A 96 6.35 1.20 -14.86
CA GLU A 96 7.63 0.50 -14.82
C GLU A 96 8.01 0.08 -13.39
N ALA A 97 7.87 0.98 -12.41
CA ALA A 97 8.15 0.68 -11.01
C ALA A 97 7.22 -0.40 -10.43
N ASN A 98 5.98 -0.51 -10.93
CA ASN A 98 5.05 -1.57 -10.53
C ASN A 98 5.42 -2.96 -11.05
N LEU A 99 6.33 -3.08 -11.99
CA LEU A 99 6.87 -4.36 -12.48
C LEU A 99 8.06 -4.85 -11.65
N GLU A 100 8.66 -3.98 -10.85
CA GLU A 100 9.82 -4.32 -10.03
C GLU A 100 9.37 -4.97 -8.71
N GLU A 101 10.09 -5.99 -8.25
CA GLU A 101 9.83 -6.59 -6.94
C GLU A 101 10.17 -5.58 -5.82
N PRO A 102 9.21 -5.28 -4.94
CA PRO A 102 9.44 -4.30 -3.89
C PRO A 102 10.37 -4.85 -2.79
N PRO A 103 11.21 -3.99 -2.19
CA PRO A 103 11.98 -4.35 -1.00
C PRO A 103 11.07 -4.64 0.19
N LEU A 104 11.60 -5.32 1.21
CA LEU A 104 10.92 -5.51 2.48
C LEU A 104 11.25 -4.33 3.41
N ASP A 105 10.23 -3.55 3.74
CA ASP A 105 10.32 -2.43 4.67
C ASP A 105 9.82 -2.82 6.05
N ILE A 106 10.56 -2.39 7.05
CA ILE A 106 10.38 -2.77 8.45
C ILE A 106 10.44 -1.50 9.31
N THR A 107 9.40 -1.28 10.09
CA THR A 107 9.40 -0.27 11.15
C THR A 107 9.83 -0.91 12.46
N VAL A 108 10.74 -0.26 13.18
CA VAL A 108 11.32 -0.77 14.43
C VAL A 108 10.93 0.11 15.62
N ASN A 109 10.79 -0.51 16.78
CA ASN A 109 10.50 0.23 18.02
C ASN A 109 11.66 1.15 18.44
N ALA A 110 12.90 0.71 18.24
CA ALA A 110 14.12 1.45 18.61
C ALA A 110 15.33 0.87 17.85
N ASN A 111 16.45 1.61 17.87
CA ASN A 111 17.76 1.12 17.40
C ASN A 111 17.76 0.64 15.93
N ALA A 112 17.21 1.45 15.02
CA ALA A 112 17.09 1.10 13.58
C ALA A 112 18.44 0.63 12.97
N LYS A 113 19.57 1.22 13.34
CA LYS A 113 20.88 0.81 12.86
C LYS A 113 21.26 -0.60 13.29
N THR A 114 20.98 -0.98 14.55
CA THR A 114 21.22 -2.33 15.06
C THR A 114 20.37 -3.36 14.33
N TRP A 115 19.08 -3.05 14.14
CA TRP A 115 18.17 -3.95 13.41
C TRP A 115 18.52 -4.02 11.92
N ALA A 116 18.94 -2.93 11.30
CA ALA A 116 19.42 -2.96 9.91
C ALA A 116 20.60 -3.93 9.76
N ALA A 117 21.58 -3.88 10.67
CA ALA A 117 22.72 -4.80 10.66
C ALA A 117 22.27 -6.26 10.87
N SER A 118 21.41 -6.52 11.87
CA SER A 118 20.90 -7.88 12.17
C SER A 118 20.06 -8.48 11.03
N LEU A 119 19.31 -7.64 10.34
CA LEU A 119 18.42 -8.04 9.25
C LEU A 119 19.10 -8.01 7.86
N GLY A 120 20.36 -7.62 7.77
CA GLY A 120 21.06 -7.45 6.48
C GLY A 120 20.41 -6.37 5.61
N GLY A 121 19.96 -5.29 6.23
CA GLY A 121 19.29 -4.18 5.58
C GLY A 121 20.03 -2.84 5.75
N THR A 122 19.38 -1.76 5.31
CA THR A 122 19.83 -0.37 5.45
C THR A 122 18.76 0.47 6.12
N VAL A 123 19.16 1.58 6.75
CA VAL A 123 18.21 2.55 7.32
C VAL A 123 17.96 3.64 6.29
N LEU A 124 16.71 3.83 5.90
CA LEU A 124 16.28 4.94 5.04
C LEU A 124 16.23 6.26 5.81
N ALA A 125 16.23 7.38 5.10
CA ALA A 125 16.08 8.72 5.70
C ALA A 125 14.78 8.88 6.52
N THR A 126 13.73 8.11 6.21
CA THR A 126 12.47 8.02 6.97
C THR A 126 12.62 7.28 8.32
N GLY A 127 13.78 6.66 8.59
CA GLY A 127 13.99 5.80 9.76
C GLY A 127 13.57 4.33 9.56
N THR A 128 12.96 4.00 8.44
CA THR A 128 12.57 2.62 8.07
C THR A 128 13.80 1.77 7.80
N VAL A 129 13.84 0.55 8.32
CA VAL A 129 14.83 -0.46 7.94
C VAL A 129 14.35 -1.16 6.67
N ARG A 130 15.16 -1.11 5.63
CA ARG A 130 14.86 -1.71 4.32
C ARG A 130 15.79 -2.87 4.01
N ARG A 131 15.23 -3.99 3.65
CA ARG A 131 15.94 -5.13 3.06
C ARG A 131 15.69 -5.15 1.55
N ALA A 132 16.76 -5.37 0.79
CA ALA A 132 16.65 -5.45 -0.67
C ALA A 132 15.67 -6.54 -1.10
N ALA A 133 15.04 -6.35 -2.25
CA ALA A 133 14.27 -7.40 -2.92
C ALA A 133 15.13 -8.68 -3.05
N HIS A 134 14.48 -9.85 -3.02
CA HIS A 134 15.14 -11.18 -3.10
C HIS A 134 16.20 -11.47 -2.02
N SER A 135 16.39 -10.60 -1.01
CA SER A 135 17.40 -10.81 0.05
C SER A 135 17.02 -11.89 1.07
N HIS A 136 15.82 -12.44 0.99
CA HIS A 136 15.32 -13.44 1.94
C HIS A 136 14.49 -14.52 1.22
N ALA A 137 14.84 -15.78 1.47
CA ALA A 137 14.22 -16.95 0.86
C ALA A 137 13.33 -17.73 1.85
N GLY A 138 12.73 -17.09 2.83
CA GLY A 138 11.91 -17.78 3.84
C GLY A 138 10.78 -16.93 4.39
N PRO A 139 9.98 -17.45 5.33
CA PRO A 139 8.90 -16.68 5.96
C PRO A 139 9.46 -15.52 6.79
N ILE A 140 8.79 -14.38 6.74
CA ILE A 140 9.15 -13.17 7.53
C ILE A 140 9.18 -13.48 9.03
N THR A 141 8.38 -14.43 9.47
CA THR A 141 8.28 -14.88 10.87
C THR A 141 9.56 -15.53 11.41
N GLU A 142 10.46 -15.95 10.53
CA GLU A 142 11.76 -16.56 10.90
C GLU A 142 12.89 -15.53 10.98
N LEU A 143 12.61 -14.27 10.61
CA LEU A 143 13.62 -13.21 10.70
C LEU A 143 13.91 -12.83 12.15
N PRO A 144 15.18 -12.53 12.49
CA PRO A 144 15.57 -12.09 13.83
C PRO A 144 14.72 -10.92 14.34
N GLY A 145 14.21 -11.03 15.56
CA GLY A 145 13.42 -9.98 16.20
C GLY A 145 11.93 -9.99 15.87
N PHE A 146 11.45 -10.87 14.98
CA PHE A 146 10.00 -10.96 14.70
C PHE A 146 9.22 -11.52 15.90
N ALA A 147 9.65 -12.66 16.39
CA ALA A 147 8.99 -13.33 17.53
C ALA A 147 9.09 -12.50 18.82
N GLU A 148 10.20 -11.80 18.99
CA GLU A 148 10.47 -10.90 20.13
C GLU A 148 9.71 -9.57 20.03
N GLY A 149 8.95 -9.35 18.97
CA GLY A 149 8.15 -8.12 18.80
C GLY A 149 8.97 -6.85 18.60
N ALA A 150 10.22 -6.95 18.14
CA ALA A 150 11.11 -5.80 17.98
C ALA A 150 10.72 -4.87 16.82
N TRP A 151 9.91 -5.38 15.89
CA TRP A 151 9.56 -4.68 14.66
C TRP A 151 8.31 -5.26 13.98
N TRP A 152 7.81 -4.55 12.98
CA TRP A 152 6.71 -4.99 12.10
C TRP A 152 6.96 -4.56 10.66
N VAL A 153 6.31 -5.24 9.73
CA VAL A 153 6.35 -4.91 8.30
C VAL A 153 5.47 -3.69 8.04
N GLN A 154 6.07 -2.68 7.41
CA GLN A 154 5.35 -1.47 7.01
C GLN A 154 6.16 -0.74 5.95
N ASP A 155 5.55 -0.43 4.80
CA ASP A 155 6.20 0.36 3.76
C ASP A 155 6.65 1.74 4.28
N ALA A 156 7.78 2.22 3.77
CA ALA A 156 8.35 3.51 4.19
C ALA A 156 7.38 4.67 4.00
N ALA A 157 6.57 4.69 2.91
CA ALA A 157 5.56 5.72 2.70
C ALA A 157 4.43 5.62 3.73
N ALA A 158 3.96 4.40 4.03
CA ALA A 158 2.92 4.16 5.02
C ALA A 158 3.34 4.50 6.45
N ALA A 159 4.66 4.52 6.72
CA ALA A 159 5.23 4.89 8.00
C ALA A 159 5.26 6.41 8.24
N ILE A 160 5.31 7.24 7.20
CA ILE A 160 5.45 8.69 7.32
C ILE A 160 4.28 9.36 8.07
N PRO A 161 2.99 9.08 7.77
CA PRO A 161 1.88 9.84 8.39
C PRO A 161 1.90 9.87 9.91
N ALA A 162 2.21 8.75 10.58
CA ALA A 162 2.28 8.69 12.03
C ALA A 162 3.45 9.52 12.62
N THR A 163 4.44 9.90 11.81
CA THR A 163 5.56 10.76 12.26
C THR A 163 5.22 12.25 12.17
N LEU A 164 4.27 12.63 11.33
CA LEU A 164 3.90 14.02 11.08
C LEU A 164 3.24 14.74 12.27
N PHE A 165 2.81 14.00 13.30
CA PHE A 165 2.33 14.59 14.55
C PHE A 165 3.45 15.16 15.42
N GLY A 166 4.70 14.81 15.17
CA GLY A 166 5.83 15.14 16.04
C GLY A 166 5.80 14.34 17.35
N ASP A 167 5.95 15.03 18.50
CA ASP A 167 5.93 14.38 19.82
C ASP A 167 4.49 14.12 20.30
N VAL A 168 4.16 12.84 20.43
CA VAL A 168 2.86 12.34 20.92
C VAL A 168 2.97 11.62 22.26
N SER A 169 4.12 11.65 22.92
CA SER A 169 4.36 10.95 24.18
C SER A 169 3.38 11.41 25.26
N GLY A 170 2.68 10.45 25.88
CA GLY A 170 1.65 10.69 26.89
C GLY A 170 0.35 11.32 26.39
N LYS A 171 0.24 11.64 25.09
CA LYS A 171 -0.94 12.33 24.51
C LYS A 171 -1.95 11.35 23.95
N ALA A 172 -3.23 11.74 23.98
CA ALA A 172 -4.30 10.97 23.35
C ALA A 172 -4.25 11.14 21.82
N VAL A 173 -4.30 10.02 21.10
CA VAL A 173 -4.35 9.94 19.64
C VAL A 173 -5.45 9.00 19.22
N ILE A 174 -6.33 9.43 18.31
CA ILE A 174 -7.33 8.59 17.68
C ILE A 174 -6.80 8.14 16.32
N ASP A 175 -6.77 6.83 16.07
CA ASP A 175 -6.39 6.21 14.79
C ASP A 175 -7.63 5.58 14.16
N LEU A 176 -8.15 6.23 13.12
CA LEU A 176 -9.38 5.83 12.42
C LEU A 176 -9.06 4.95 11.22
N CYS A 177 -9.84 3.89 11.03
CA CYS A 177 -9.62 2.85 10.02
C CYS A 177 -8.26 2.15 10.23
N ALA A 178 -7.94 1.87 11.49
CA ALA A 178 -6.61 1.58 12.00
C ALA A 178 -5.95 0.31 11.47
N ALA A 179 -6.75 -0.68 11.03
CA ALA A 179 -6.20 -1.99 10.62
C ALA A 179 -5.38 -1.93 9.32
N PRO A 180 -4.26 -2.66 9.27
CA PRO A 180 -3.80 -3.76 10.14
C PRO A 180 -3.03 -3.35 11.41
N GLY A 181 -2.96 -2.06 11.76
CA GLY A 181 -2.39 -1.59 13.02
C GLY A 181 -0.94 -1.10 12.96
N GLY A 182 -0.35 -0.95 11.77
CA GLY A 182 1.04 -0.49 11.63
C GLY A 182 1.25 0.94 12.16
N LYS A 183 0.35 1.87 11.85
CA LYS A 183 0.37 3.24 12.35
C LYS A 183 -0.01 3.32 13.83
N THR A 184 -0.98 2.50 14.26
CA THR A 184 -1.31 2.30 15.69
C THR A 184 -0.07 1.89 16.49
N ALA A 185 0.68 0.90 16.00
CA ALA A 185 1.91 0.42 16.63
C ALA A 185 2.97 1.53 16.69
N GLN A 186 3.16 2.32 15.61
CA GLN A 186 4.09 3.44 15.61
C GLN A 186 3.76 4.49 16.68
N LEU A 187 2.48 4.86 16.79
CA LEU A 187 2.01 5.84 17.76
C LEU A 187 2.16 5.32 19.20
N ALA A 188 1.79 4.05 19.43
CA ALA A 188 1.93 3.40 20.73
C ALA A 188 3.41 3.25 21.13
N ALA A 189 4.31 2.89 20.20
CA ALA A 189 5.74 2.81 20.43
C ALA A 189 6.37 4.16 20.79
N LYS A 190 5.79 5.28 20.33
CA LYS A 190 6.16 6.64 20.72
C LYS A 190 5.54 7.08 22.05
N GLY A 191 4.87 6.19 22.77
CA GLY A 191 4.26 6.46 24.07
C GLY A 191 2.93 7.18 24.01
N ALA A 192 2.26 7.26 22.87
CA ALA A 192 0.92 7.82 22.77
C ALA A 192 -0.12 6.92 23.46
N LYS A 193 -1.19 7.52 23.98
CA LYS A 193 -2.41 6.83 24.41
C LYS A 193 -3.32 6.69 23.19
N VAL A 194 -3.21 5.57 22.49
CA VAL A 194 -3.89 5.37 21.19
C VAL A 194 -5.25 4.72 21.41
N THR A 195 -6.30 5.30 20.83
CA THR A 195 -7.59 4.67 20.60
C THR A 195 -7.66 4.32 19.11
N ALA A 196 -7.57 3.04 18.78
CA ALA A 196 -7.56 2.51 17.42
C ALA A 196 -8.95 1.95 17.06
N LEU A 197 -9.56 2.51 16.01
CA LEU A 197 -10.92 2.20 15.60
C LEU A 197 -10.95 1.56 14.20
N ASP A 198 -11.64 0.44 14.08
CA ASP A 198 -11.97 -0.20 12.80
C ASP A 198 -13.34 -0.88 12.88
N SER A 199 -14.10 -0.87 11.80
CA SER A 199 -15.46 -1.43 11.76
C SER A 199 -15.49 -2.96 11.67
N SER A 200 -14.42 -3.59 11.19
CA SER A 200 -14.33 -5.03 10.98
C SER A 200 -13.77 -5.76 12.20
N ARG A 201 -14.51 -6.76 12.70
CA ARG A 201 -14.05 -7.59 13.82
C ARG A 201 -12.73 -8.30 13.51
N SER A 202 -12.64 -8.97 12.36
CA SER A 202 -11.43 -9.70 12.00
C SER A 202 -10.20 -8.78 11.85
N ARG A 203 -10.42 -7.53 11.45
CA ARG A 203 -9.35 -6.53 11.34
C ARG A 203 -8.92 -6.01 12.71
N ILE A 204 -9.85 -5.82 13.66
CA ILE A 204 -9.54 -5.48 15.06
C ILE A 204 -8.76 -6.63 15.72
N ASP A 205 -9.19 -7.88 15.52
CA ASP A 205 -8.51 -9.06 16.06
C ASP A 205 -7.05 -9.10 15.56
N LEU A 206 -6.79 -8.76 14.28
CA LEU A 206 -5.44 -8.65 13.71
C LEU A 206 -4.60 -7.54 14.38
N ILE A 207 -5.20 -6.37 14.67
CA ILE A 207 -4.50 -5.31 15.43
C ILE A 207 -4.12 -5.83 16.81
N ALA A 208 -5.04 -6.51 17.50
CA ALA A 208 -4.81 -7.06 18.85
C ALA A 208 -3.65 -8.05 18.85
N GLU A 209 -3.61 -8.97 17.88
CA GLU A 209 -2.51 -9.95 17.72
C GLU A 209 -1.16 -9.24 17.48
N ASN A 210 -1.12 -8.26 16.60
CA ASN A 210 0.09 -7.49 16.31
C ASN A 210 0.58 -6.73 17.54
N LEU A 211 -0.30 -6.01 18.24
CA LEU A 211 0.07 -5.27 19.44
C LEU A 211 0.55 -6.19 20.57
N LYS A 212 -0.09 -7.35 20.72
CA LYS A 212 0.35 -8.36 21.69
C LYS A 212 1.77 -8.85 21.40
N ARG A 213 2.07 -9.19 20.14
CA ARG A 213 3.41 -9.61 19.73
C ARG A 213 4.48 -8.53 19.95
N LEU A 214 4.10 -7.27 19.69
CA LEU A 214 4.97 -6.09 19.83
C LEU A 214 5.08 -5.59 21.28
N GLU A 215 4.36 -6.18 22.23
CA GLU A 215 4.25 -5.73 23.62
C GLU A 215 3.78 -4.27 23.76
N LEU A 216 2.99 -3.80 22.78
CA LEU A 216 2.41 -2.46 22.75
C LEU A 216 0.96 -2.46 23.20
N LYS A 217 0.48 -1.31 23.67
CA LYS A 217 -0.90 -1.14 24.15
C LYS A 217 -1.62 -0.05 23.39
N ALA A 218 -2.85 -0.33 22.99
CA ALA A 218 -3.82 0.64 22.51
C ALA A 218 -5.21 0.21 22.94
N GLU A 219 -6.12 1.14 23.09
CA GLU A 219 -7.54 0.88 23.21
C GLU A 219 -8.08 0.48 21.83
N LEU A 220 -8.75 -0.67 21.74
CA LEU A 220 -9.30 -1.15 20.48
C LEU A 220 -10.81 -0.99 20.47
N VAL A 221 -11.31 -0.20 19.53
CA VAL A 221 -12.74 0.08 19.38
C VAL A 221 -13.25 -0.50 18.06
N ARG A 222 -14.21 -1.42 18.15
CA ARG A 222 -14.92 -1.93 17.00
C ARG A 222 -16.19 -1.13 16.77
N ASP A 223 -16.11 -0.13 15.89
CA ASP A 223 -17.28 0.71 15.56
C ASP A 223 -17.09 1.36 14.17
N ASP A 224 -18.15 1.99 13.67
CA ASP A 224 -18.09 2.79 12.43
C ASP A 224 -17.59 4.21 12.74
N ALA A 225 -16.47 4.60 12.13
CA ALA A 225 -15.88 5.93 12.26
C ALA A 225 -16.84 7.06 11.85
N LEU A 226 -17.88 6.78 11.07
CA LEU A 226 -18.90 7.75 10.71
C LEU A 226 -19.81 8.13 11.89
N THR A 227 -20.04 7.20 12.80
CA THR A 227 -21.02 7.35 13.91
C THR A 227 -20.38 7.38 15.29
N TRP A 228 -19.26 6.70 15.47
CA TRP A 228 -18.53 6.69 16.74
C TRP A 228 -18.02 8.10 17.11
N ARG A 229 -18.05 8.40 18.37
CA ARG A 229 -17.48 9.66 18.92
C ARG A 229 -16.75 9.35 20.22
N PRO A 230 -15.58 9.97 20.45
CA PRO A 230 -14.92 9.92 21.76
C PRO A 230 -15.70 10.76 22.78
N ASP A 231 -15.49 10.48 24.07
CA ASP A 231 -16.07 11.30 25.14
C ASP A 231 -15.59 12.75 25.04
N GLU A 232 -14.33 12.95 24.69
CA GLU A 232 -13.73 14.27 24.43
C GLU A 232 -12.94 14.27 23.11
N PRO A 233 -12.98 15.35 22.32
CA PRO A 233 -12.17 15.48 21.11
C PRO A 233 -10.67 15.39 21.42
N ALA A 234 -9.92 14.68 20.60
CA ALA A 234 -8.48 14.49 20.75
C ALA A 234 -7.68 15.58 20.05
N HIS A 235 -6.50 15.91 20.58
CA HIS A 235 -5.57 16.83 19.92
C HIS A 235 -4.93 16.24 18.66
N PHE A 236 -4.91 14.92 18.53
CA PHE A 236 -4.31 14.21 17.40
C PHE A 236 -5.30 13.17 16.86
N VAL A 237 -5.66 13.31 15.59
CA VAL A 237 -6.51 12.36 14.88
C VAL A 237 -5.82 11.93 13.58
N LEU A 238 -5.62 10.65 13.41
CA LEU A 238 -5.15 10.04 12.17
C LEU A 238 -6.34 9.39 11.46
N LEU A 239 -6.54 9.72 10.19
CA LEU A 239 -7.48 9.05 9.32
C LEU A 239 -6.71 8.37 8.18
N ASP A 240 -6.43 7.07 8.34
CA ASP A 240 -5.91 6.21 7.25
C ASP A 240 -7.09 5.70 6.44
N ALA A 241 -7.55 6.54 5.51
CA ALA A 241 -8.84 6.35 4.88
C ALA A 241 -8.88 5.13 3.93
N PRO A 242 -9.96 4.34 3.95
CA PRO A 242 -10.14 3.26 2.99
C PRO A 242 -10.12 3.84 1.56
N CYS A 243 -9.29 3.26 0.70
CA CYS A 243 -9.04 3.75 -0.66
C CYS A 243 -8.91 2.60 -1.66
N THR A 244 -8.69 2.92 -2.93
CA THR A 244 -8.44 1.91 -3.97
C THR A 244 -7.08 1.24 -3.85
N ALA A 245 -6.18 1.77 -3.05
CA ALA A 245 -4.82 1.25 -2.80
C ALA A 245 -3.94 1.15 -4.05
N THR A 246 -4.19 1.97 -5.08
CA THR A 246 -3.45 1.94 -6.36
C THR A 246 -1.97 2.29 -6.22
N GLY A 247 -1.55 2.87 -5.09
CA GLY A 247 -0.16 3.12 -4.77
C GLY A 247 0.61 1.89 -4.25
N ALA A 248 -0.10 0.84 -3.82
CA ALA A 248 0.49 -0.39 -3.31
C ALA A 248 0.56 -1.52 -4.36
N MET A 249 0.37 -1.20 -5.65
CA MET A 249 0.32 -2.20 -6.73
C MET A 249 1.62 -3.00 -6.89
N ARG A 250 2.77 -2.43 -6.52
CA ARG A 250 4.04 -3.17 -6.52
C ARG A 250 3.98 -4.41 -5.63
N ARG A 251 3.25 -4.34 -4.50
CA ARG A 251 3.07 -5.43 -3.53
C ARG A 251 1.83 -6.26 -3.79
N HIS A 252 0.82 -5.65 -4.42
CA HIS A 252 -0.50 -6.21 -4.65
C HIS A 252 -0.91 -5.96 -6.12
N PRO A 253 -0.28 -6.63 -7.11
CA PRO A 253 -0.53 -6.39 -8.54
C PRO A 253 -1.97 -6.73 -8.96
N ASP A 254 -2.68 -7.55 -8.18
CA ASP A 254 -4.09 -7.86 -8.36
C ASP A 254 -5.02 -6.64 -8.23
N ILE A 255 -4.61 -5.58 -7.53
CA ILE A 255 -5.35 -4.31 -7.43
C ILE A 255 -5.69 -3.75 -8.81
N ALA A 256 -4.78 -3.84 -9.78
CA ALA A 256 -5.00 -3.41 -11.15
C ALA A 256 -6.26 -4.03 -11.79
N HIS A 257 -6.60 -5.25 -11.39
CA HIS A 257 -7.72 -6.03 -11.95
C HIS A 257 -8.95 -6.06 -11.04
N LEU A 258 -8.79 -5.77 -9.75
CA LEU A 258 -9.87 -5.79 -8.76
C LEU A 258 -10.55 -4.43 -8.55
N LYS A 259 -9.90 -3.34 -8.97
CA LYS A 259 -10.41 -1.98 -8.79
C LYS A 259 -10.84 -1.36 -10.11
N THR A 260 -11.76 -0.40 -10.00
CA THR A 260 -12.36 0.32 -11.13
C THR A 260 -12.54 1.80 -10.80
N LEU A 261 -12.81 2.64 -11.81
CA LEU A 261 -13.20 4.04 -11.60
C LEU A 261 -14.48 4.20 -10.75
N ALA A 262 -15.38 3.21 -10.77
CA ALA A 262 -16.56 3.24 -9.91
C ALA A 262 -16.17 3.09 -8.43
N ASP A 263 -15.15 2.28 -8.12
CA ASP A 263 -14.62 2.15 -6.76
C ASP A 263 -13.95 3.44 -6.30
N VAL A 264 -13.19 4.13 -7.16
CA VAL A 264 -12.61 5.45 -6.86
C VAL A 264 -13.71 6.43 -6.43
N LYS A 265 -14.76 6.57 -7.23
CA LYS A 265 -15.89 7.48 -6.93
C LYS A 265 -16.60 7.13 -5.62
N ARG A 266 -16.86 5.84 -5.40
CA ARG A 266 -17.54 5.35 -4.19
C ARG A 266 -16.69 5.59 -2.94
N LEU A 267 -15.38 5.33 -3.00
CA LEU A 267 -14.48 5.50 -1.88
C LEU A 267 -14.19 6.99 -1.61
N ALA A 268 -14.04 7.82 -2.64
CA ALA A 268 -13.92 9.26 -2.49
C ALA A 268 -15.12 9.87 -1.74
N ALA A 269 -16.35 9.45 -2.06
CA ALA A 269 -17.54 9.88 -1.33
C ALA A 269 -17.56 9.39 0.13
N LEU A 270 -17.02 8.21 0.43
CA LEU A 270 -16.86 7.72 1.80
C LEU A 270 -15.79 8.53 2.54
N GLN A 271 -14.68 8.83 1.90
CA GLN A 271 -13.57 9.62 2.45
C GLN A 271 -14.01 11.03 2.84
N ASP A 272 -14.88 11.68 2.05
CA ASP A 272 -15.48 12.97 2.44
C ASP A 272 -16.24 12.89 3.76
N ARG A 273 -17.06 11.86 3.92
CA ARG A 273 -17.83 11.66 5.16
C ARG A 273 -16.94 11.33 6.35
N LEU A 274 -15.88 10.53 6.12
CA LEU A 274 -14.89 10.19 7.15
C LEU A 274 -14.07 11.42 7.58
N LEU A 275 -13.70 12.29 6.65
CA LEU A 275 -13.03 13.57 6.95
C LEU A 275 -13.92 14.47 7.82
N ASP A 276 -15.21 14.57 7.49
CA ASP A 276 -16.16 15.36 8.29
C ASP A 276 -16.35 14.77 9.70
N ALA A 277 -16.36 13.44 9.82
CA ALA A 277 -16.42 12.76 11.11
C ALA A 277 -15.12 12.96 11.91
N ALA A 278 -13.94 12.79 11.30
CA ALA A 278 -12.65 13.01 11.93
C ALA A 278 -12.47 14.45 12.41
N ALA A 279 -12.97 15.43 11.65
CA ALA A 279 -12.96 16.83 12.04
C ALA A 279 -13.72 17.09 13.35
N GLN A 280 -14.86 16.42 13.58
CA GLN A 280 -15.62 16.52 14.82
C GLN A 280 -14.87 15.91 16.01
N MET A 281 -14.05 14.89 15.79
CA MET A 281 -13.22 14.22 16.81
C MET A 281 -11.93 14.99 17.12
N THR A 282 -11.55 15.97 16.29
CA THR A 282 -10.33 16.76 16.46
C THR A 282 -10.62 17.97 17.36
N ALA A 283 -9.87 18.14 18.45
CA ALA A 283 -10.01 19.28 19.35
C ALA A 283 -9.64 20.61 18.68
N ARG A 284 -10.11 21.74 19.21
CA ARG A 284 -9.62 23.08 18.80
C ARG A 284 -8.11 23.17 19.02
N GLY A 285 -7.39 23.74 18.07
CA GLY A 285 -5.93 23.72 18.05
C GLY A 285 -5.30 22.35 17.76
N GLY A 286 -6.11 21.30 17.56
CA GLY A 286 -5.67 19.94 17.29
C GLY A 286 -5.19 19.73 15.84
N CYS A 287 -4.56 18.60 15.61
CA CYS A 287 -4.01 18.18 14.33
C CYS A 287 -4.77 16.95 13.80
N LEU A 288 -5.26 17.04 12.57
CA LEU A 288 -5.83 15.95 11.81
C LEU A 288 -4.88 15.60 10.66
N ILE A 289 -4.45 14.33 10.60
CA ILE A 289 -3.73 13.80 9.43
C ILE A 289 -4.67 12.90 8.67
N TYR A 290 -4.86 13.23 7.40
CA TYR A 290 -5.55 12.40 6.42
C TYR A 290 -4.53 11.70 5.55
N CYS A 291 -4.68 10.40 5.30
CA CYS A 291 -3.81 9.71 4.37
C CYS A 291 -4.49 8.57 3.62
N THR A 292 -3.92 8.22 2.46
CA THR A 292 -4.33 7.09 1.61
C THR A 292 -3.13 6.49 0.88
N CYS A 293 -3.14 5.18 0.63
CA CYS A 293 -2.20 4.52 -0.27
C CYS A 293 -2.73 4.50 -1.72
N SER A 294 -3.29 5.62 -2.19
CA SER A 294 -3.84 5.78 -3.54
C SER A 294 -3.06 6.80 -4.36
N LEU A 295 -2.87 6.50 -5.64
CA LEU A 295 -2.33 7.43 -6.63
C LEU A 295 -3.42 8.30 -7.27
N GLN A 296 -4.69 8.05 -7.00
CA GLN A 296 -5.80 8.79 -7.58
C GLN A 296 -5.96 10.15 -6.89
N THR A 297 -6.05 11.22 -7.67
CA THR A 297 -6.22 12.59 -7.12
C THR A 297 -7.53 12.72 -6.38
N GLU A 298 -8.57 11.99 -6.84
CA GLU A 298 -9.89 11.94 -6.22
C GLU A 298 -9.88 11.37 -4.80
N GLU A 299 -8.86 10.58 -4.44
CA GLU A 299 -8.72 9.97 -3.10
C GLU A 299 -7.66 10.67 -2.24
N GLY A 300 -7.06 11.73 -2.73
CA GLY A 300 -6.01 12.50 -2.08
C GLY A 300 -6.28 14.00 -2.12
N PRO A 301 -5.54 14.78 -2.94
CA PRO A 301 -5.60 16.25 -2.94
C PRO A 301 -7.01 16.81 -3.18
N ASP A 302 -7.84 16.17 -4.02
CA ASP A 302 -9.20 16.63 -4.29
C ASP A 302 -10.09 16.53 -3.04
N ARG A 303 -9.87 15.52 -2.18
CA ARG A 303 -10.61 15.40 -0.89
C ARG A 303 -10.25 16.51 0.05
N ILE A 304 -8.96 16.83 0.15
CA ILE A 304 -8.48 17.91 1.03
C ILE A 304 -8.94 19.27 0.53
N ALA A 305 -8.87 19.52 -0.77
CA ALA A 305 -9.40 20.76 -1.36
C ALA A 305 -10.90 20.93 -1.08
N ALA A 306 -11.69 19.88 -1.33
CA ALA A 306 -13.13 19.89 -1.05
C ALA A 306 -13.44 20.04 0.44
N PHE A 307 -12.70 19.38 1.33
CA PHE A 307 -12.85 19.50 2.78
C PHE A 307 -12.57 20.93 3.26
N LEU A 308 -11.46 21.53 2.86
CA LEU A 308 -11.11 22.90 3.26
C LEU A 308 -12.05 23.97 2.65
N ALA A 309 -12.66 23.68 1.51
CA ALA A 309 -13.66 24.54 0.92
C ALA A 309 -14.94 24.63 1.80
N ARG A 310 -15.38 23.49 2.36
CA ARG A 310 -16.61 23.40 3.17
C ARG A 310 -16.37 23.57 4.67
N ASN A 311 -15.16 23.36 5.19
CA ASN A 311 -14.85 23.45 6.61
C ASN A 311 -13.77 24.53 6.90
N LYS A 312 -14.21 25.73 7.27
CA LYS A 312 -13.33 26.88 7.52
C LYS A 312 -12.65 26.86 8.88
N GLU A 313 -13.00 25.91 9.74
CA GLU A 313 -12.32 25.72 11.02
C GLU A 313 -10.95 25.06 10.86
N PHE A 314 -10.66 24.45 9.70
CA PHE A 314 -9.39 23.83 9.41
C PHE A 314 -8.56 24.62 8.39
N ALA A 315 -7.27 24.52 8.54
CA ALA A 315 -6.29 25.01 7.59
C ALA A 315 -5.24 23.94 7.31
N ARG A 316 -4.69 23.92 6.10
CA ARG A 316 -3.54 23.08 5.77
C ARG A 316 -2.34 23.55 6.57
N GLU A 317 -1.60 22.61 7.14
CA GLU A 317 -0.32 22.83 7.79
C GLU A 317 0.75 22.12 6.95
N PRO A 318 1.52 22.86 6.14
CA PRO A 318 2.47 22.25 5.21
C PRO A 318 3.47 21.34 5.92
N ILE A 319 3.78 20.22 5.28
CA ILE A 319 4.81 19.27 5.72
C ILE A 319 6.16 19.86 5.31
N ALA A 320 7.09 19.94 6.26
CA ALA A 320 8.46 20.35 5.95
C ALA A 320 9.33 19.13 5.61
N ALA A 321 10.36 19.33 4.78
CA ALA A 321 11.31 18.26 4.47
C ALA A 321 11.94 17.63 5.72
N ALA A 322 12.19 18.45 6.75
CA ALA A 322 12.71 17.96 8.03
C ALA A 322 11.78 16.96 8.75
N ASP A 323 10.47 17.05 8.55
CA ASP A 323 9.48 16.13 9.14
C ASP A 323 9.57 14.71 8.55
N ILE A 324 10.17 14.59 7.35
CA ILE A 324 10.23 13.36 6.56
C ILE A 324 11.66 12.95 6.17
N GLY A 325 12.64 13.28 7.01
CA GLY A 325 14.04 12.86 6.82
C GLY A 325 14.81 13.64 5.75
N GLY A 326 14.36 14.84 5.38
CA GLY A 326 15.01 15.70 4.38
C GLY A 326 14.54 15.44 2.94
N LEU A 327 13.59 14.56 2.69
CA LEU A 327 13.13 14.11 1.37
C LEU A 327 12.13 15.11 0.75
N ALA A 328 12.61 16.32 0.41
CA ALA A 328 11.75 17.40 -0.12
C ALA A 328 11.00 17.01 -1.41
N GLU A 329 11.56 16.10 -2.20
CA GLU A 329 10.98 15.57 -3.44
C GLU A 329 9.71 14.74 -3.23
N LEU A 330 9.39 14.37 -1.99
CA LEU A 330 8.16 13.67 -1.62
C LEU A 330 7.04 14.64 -1.20
N ILE A 331 7.30 15.96 -1.22
CA ILE A 331 6.32 17.00 -0.87
C ILE A 331 5.82 17.63 -2.15
N ASP A 332 4.49 17.69 -2.31
CA ASP A 332 3.88 18.31 -3.47
C ASP A 332 3.83 19.86 -3.36
N LYS A 333 3.35 20.50 -4.41
CA LYS A 333 3.23 21.98 -4.49
C LYS A 333 2.32 22.59 -3.42
N ASP A 334 1.41 21.81 -2.86
CA ASP A 334 0.45 22.24 -1.85
C ASP A 334 1.00 22.03 -0.41
N GLY A 335 2.21 21.44 -0.28
CA GLY A 335 2.85 21.12 0.98
C GLY A 335 2.35 19.81 1.61
N ASP A 336 1.73 18.94 0.84
CA ASP A 336 1.29 17.62 1.26
C ASP A 336 2.34 16.55 0.88
N LEU A 337 2.34 15.42 1.58
CA LEU A 337 3.12 14.26 1.18
C LEU A 337 2.47 13.61 -0.08
N ARG A 338 3.27 13.44 -1.13
CA ARG A 338 2.91 12.64 -2.29
C ARG A 338 4.10 11.78 -2.71
N THR A 339 4.02 10.49 -2.44
CA THR A 339 5.01 9.54 -2.92
C THR A 339 4.52 8.83 -4.17
N LEU A 340 5.45 8.55 -5.08
CA LEU A 340 5.21 7.81 -6.32
C LEU A 340 6.13 6.59 -6.39
N PRO A 341 5.70 5.45 -6.97
CA PRO A 341 6.42 4.17 -6.91
C PRO A 341 7.87 4.19 -7.35
N PHE A 342 8.24 5.05 -8.29
CA PHE A 342 9.60 5.18 -8.83
C PHE A 342 10.52 6.08 -8.01
N GLN A 343 9.98 6.86 -7.05
CA GLN A 343 10.83 7.67 -6.17
C GLN A 343 11.67 6.78 -5.25
N LEU A 344 12.83 7.24 -4.81
CA LEU A 344 13.84 6.45 -4.09
C LEU A 344 14.29 5.19 -4.86
N ARG A 345 14.34 5.25 -6.20
CA ARG A 345 14.63 4.11 -7.08
C ARG A 345 15.96 3.40 -6.75
N GLU A 346 17.00 4.16 -6.40
CA GLU A 346 18.30 3.61 -6.00
C GLU A 346 18.22 2.69 -4.78
N SER A 347 17.19 2.88 -3.96
CA SER A 347 16.89 2.03 -2.80
C SER A 347 15.77 1.03 -3.05
N GLY A 348 15.30 0.87 -4.30
CA GLY A 348 14.23 -0.06 -4.69
C GLY A 348 12.81 0.52 -4.66
N GLY A 349 12.67 1.84 -4.78
CA GLY A 349 11.38 2.53 -4.89
C GLY A 349 10.66 2.70 -3.55
N ILE A 350 9.43 3.20 -3.58
CA ILE A 350 8.55 3.44 -2.41
C ILE A 350 7.10 3.24 -2.84
N ASP A 351 6.18 2.87 -1.93
CA ASP A 351 4.77 2.79 -2.33
C ASP A 351 4.19 4.18 -2.63
N GLY A 352 3.23 4.23 -3.53
CA GLY A 352 2.49 5.45 -3.80
C GLY A 352 1.58 5.81 -2.62
N PHE A 353 1.72 7.00 -2.09
CA PHE A 353 1.01 7.43 -0.89
C PHE A 353 0.65 8.92 -0.96
N TYR A 354 -0.39 9.29 -0.24
CA TYR A 354 -0.75 10.69 -0.02
C TYR A 354 -1.02 10.94 1.45
N ALA A 355 -0.53 12.05 2.00
CA ALA A 355 -0.95 12.52 3.31
C ALA A 355 -0.97 14.04 3.39
N ALA A 356 -2.02 14.58 4.02
CA ALA A 356 -2.16 15.99 4.36
C ALA A 356 -2.23 16.18 5.87
N ARG A 357 -1.52 17.20 6.37
CA ARG A 357 -1.58 17.64 7.76
C ARG A 357 -2.49 18.87 7.85
N LEU A 358 -3.50 18.78 8.69
CA LEU A 358 -4.53 19.79 8.86
C LEU A 358 -4.56 20.27 10.32
N ARG A 359 -4.60 21.56 10.54
CA ARG A 359 -4.71 22.18 11.87
C ARG A 359 -6.11 22.73 12.06
N ARG A 360 -6.81 22.30 13.13
CA ARG A 360 -8.06 22.95 13.54
C ARG A 360 -7.73 24.28 14.23
N ARG A 361 -8.41 25.34 13.85
CA ARG A 361 -8.23 26.67 14.45
C ARG A 361 -8.60 26.63 15.95
N PRO A 362 -7.95 27.45 16.78
CA PRO A 362 -8.25 27.58 18.21
C PRO A 362 -9.72 27.89 18.53
#